data_358cec4aa3ebb427eedab0d4a10af141
#
_entry.id   358cec4aa3ebb427eedab0d4a10af141
#
_cell.length_a   1.000
_cell.length_b   1.000
_cell.length_c   1.000
_cell.angle_alpha   90.00
_cell.angle_beta   90.00
_cell.angle_gamma   90.00
#
_symmetry.space_group_name_H-M   'P 1'
#
loop_
_entity.id
_entity.type
_entity.pdbx_description
1 polymer ?
#
loop_
_entity_poly.entity_id
_entity_poly.type
_entity_poly.pdbx_seq_one_letter_code
_entity_poly.pdbx_strand_id
1 'polypeptide(L)'
;MKALWMTSALVAALGLSTLAQADQHTVSVGYAQSKVQNLHNINGVNLKYRYEWDSPVSVIGSFTYMSGKDDYSYLLARDIINNEAKIKYYSLSVGPAYRFNEFISAYGLLGFNRNKVDYSSQWYNYQGSYVLAGSQSGNENKTSLMYGAGVQINPIENVAVDIGYEGSRLNIAGQSHDINGFNIAIGYRF
;
A
#
# COMPACT_ATOMS: atom_id res chain seq x y z
N MET A 1 15.87 -21.84 -0.43
CA MET A 1 14.96 -22.16 0.68
C MET A 1 14.08 -20.99 1.14
N LYS A 2 13.82 -19.94 0.33
CA LYS A 2 12.94 -18.80 0.68
C LYS A 2 11.57 -18.81 -0.03
N ALA A 3 11.31 -19.77 -0.91
CA ALA A 3 10.05 -19.85 -1.68
C ALA A 3 8.98 -20.75 -1.05
N LEU A 4 9.31 -21.53 -0.03
CA LEU A 4 8.37 -22.49 0.57
C LEU A 4 7.38 -21.88 1.57
N TRP A 5 7.64 -20.66 2.06
CA TRP A 5 6.79 -20.02 3.08
C TRP A 5 5.63 -19.22 2.50
N MET A 6 5.67 -18.89 1.21
CA MET A 6 4.56 -18.17 0.56
C MET A 6 3.40 -19.08 0.13
N THR A 7 3.67 -20.36 -0.10
CA THR A 7 2.64 -21.33 -0.49
C THR A 7 1.77 -21.81 0.69
N SER A 8 2.29 -21.77 1.91
CA SER A 8 1.53 -22.22 3.09
C SER A 8 0.47 -21.21 3.55
N ALA A 9 0.63 -19.93 3.31
CA ALA A 9 -0.36 -18.90 3.66
C ALA A 9 -1.59 -18.93 2.74
N LEU A 10 -1.42 -19.30 1.48
CA LEU A 10 -2.52 -19.40 0.51
C LEU A 10 -3.40 -20.63 0.75
N VAL A 11 -2.81 -21.73 1.22
CA VAL A 11 -3.53 -22.99 1.52
C VAL A 11 -4.35 -22.86 2.81
N ALA A 12 -3.92 -22.07 3.79
CA ALA A 12 -4.67 -21.84 5.01
C ALA A 12 -5.98 -21.05 4.79
N ALA A 13 -6.03 -20.19 3.76
CA ALA A 13 -7.24 -19.46 3.39
C ALA A 13 -8.30 -20.33 2.71
N LEU A 14 -7.90 -21.44 2.10
CA LEU A 14 -8.83 -22.38 1.43
C LEU A 14 -9.45 -23.41 2.38
N GLY A 15 -8.94 -23.53 3.60
CA GLY A 15 -9.40 -24.51 4.60
C GLY A 15 -10.58 -24.05 5.46
N LEU A 16 -11.06 -22.82 5.33
CA LEU A 16 -12.14 -22.25 6.15
C LEU A 16 -13.55 -22.45 5.56
N SER A 17 -13.68 -23.25 4.52
CA SER A 17 -14.92 -23.40 3.72
C SER A 17 -16.02 -24.29 4.32
N THR A 18 -16.07 -24.52 5.64
CA THR A 18 -17.09 -25.41 6.25
C THR A 18 -18.00 -24.75 7.28
N LEU A 19 -18.20 -23.45 7.26
CA LEU A 19 -19.17 -22.79 8.14
C LEU A 19 -20.31 -22.16 7.33
N ALA A 20 -21.40 -22.94 7.27
CA ALA A 20 -22.83 -22.56 7.12
C ALA A 20 -23.22 -21.32 6.30
N GLN A 21 -23.53 -21.50 5.08
CA GLN A 21 -24.70 -21.19 4.24
C GLN A 21 -25.38 -19.80 4.21
N ALA A 22 -25.11 -18.85 5.07
CA ALA A 22 -25.68 -17.49 4.97
C ALA A 22 -24.62 -16.41 4.75
N ASP A 23 -23.42 -16.60 5.29
CA ASP A 23 -22.36 -15.60 5.30
C ASP A 23 -21.32 -15.91 4.22
N GLN A 24 -20.91 -14.90 3.50
CA GLN A 24 -19.90 -15.05 2.45
C GLN A 24 -18.65 -14.23 2.77
N HIS A 25 -17.52 -14.81 2.47
CA HIS A 25 -16.21 -14.24 2.71
C HIS A 25 -15.47 -14.04 1.40
N THR A 26 -14.85 -12.90 1.23
CA THR A 26 -13.98 -12.66 0.09
C THR A 26 -12.59 -12.25 0.57
N VAL A 27 -11.57 -12.96 0.13
CA VAL A 27 -10.16 -12.60 0.35
C VAL A 27 -9.56 -12.21 -0.99
N SER A 28 -8.94 -11.03 -1.05
CA SER A 28 -8.32 -10.52 -2.27
C SER A 28 -6.87 -10.11 -2.01
N VAL A 29 -6.02 -10.35 -2.99
CA VAL A 29 -4.63 -9.90 -3.01
C VAL A 29 -4.35 -9.20 -4.33
N GLY A 30 -3.59 -8.10 -4.28
CA GLY A 30 -3.35 -7.31 -5.45
C GLY A 30 -2.12 -6.43 -5.37
N TYR A 31 -1.92 -5.72 -6.45
CA TYR A 31 -0.89 -4.70 -6.61
C TYR A 31 -1.43 -3.33 -6.21
N ALA A 32 -0.61 -2.58 -5.51
CA ALA A 32 -0.88 -1.19 -5.15
C ALA A 32 0.26 -0.28 -5.62
N GLN A 33 -0.09 0.89 -6.11
CA GLN A 33 0.83 1.93 -6.51
C GLN A 33 0.30 3.29 -6.07
N SER A 34 1.15 4.08 -5.45
CA SER A 34 0.82 5.46 -5.07
C SER A 34 1.90 6.43 -5.52
N LYS A 35 1.44 7.62 -5.88
CA LYS A 35 2.29 8.77 -6.13
C LYS A 35 2.38 9.61 -4.88
N VAL A 36 3.59 9.86 -4.42
CA VAL A 36 3.90 10.83 -3.37
C VAL A 36 4.23 12.15 -4.05
N GLN A 37 3.60 13.23 -3.64
CA GLN A 37 3.81 14.55 -4.25
C GLN A 37 5.29 14.95 -4.16
N ASN A 38 5.88 15.34 -5.30
CA ASN A 38 7.28 15.72 -5.48
C ASN A 38 8.32 14.60 -5.25
N LEU A 39 7.88 13.34 -5.21
CA LEU A 39 8.73 12.16 -5.08
C LEU A 39 8.33 11.11 -6.14
N HIS A 40 9.12 10.03 -6.22
CA HIS A 40 8.82 8.91 -7.10
C HIS A 40 7.63 8.07 -6.60
N ASN A 41 7.11 7.23 -7.48
CA ASN A 41 6.04 6.32 -7.13
C ASN A 41 6.52 5.27 -6.13
N ILE A 42 5.66 4.96 -5.18
CA ILE A 42 5.82 3.81 -4.29
C ILE A 42 4.85 2.71 -4.71
N ASN A 43 5.28 1.47 -4.64
CA ASN A 43 4.48 0.32 -5.05
C ASN A 43 4.64 -0.87 -4.10
N GLY A 44 3.68 -1.77 -4.17
CA GLY A 44 3.65 -2.92 -3.28
C GLY A 44 2.39 -3.75 -3.42
N VAL A 45 1.94 -4.27 -2.30
CA VAL A 45 0.82 -5.21 -2.23
C VAL A 45 -0.35 -4.65 -1.43
N ASN A 46 -1.55 -5.03 -1.84
CA ASN A 46 -2.79 -4.77 -1.13
C ASN A 46 -3.49 -6.10 -0.82
N LEU A 47 -3.98 -6.23 0.40
CA LEU A 47 -4.80 -7.34 0.85
C LEU A 47 -6.15 -6.79 1.29
N LYS A 48 -7.23 -7.44 0.89
CA LYS A 48 -8.58 -7.10 1.35
C LYS A 48 -9.30 -8.34 1.85
N TYR A 49 -10.12 -8.12 2.85
CA TYR A 49 -11.05 -9.10 3.37
C TYR A 49 -12.43 -8.47 3.47
N ARG A 50 -13.44 -9.10 2.88
CA ARG A 50 -14.83 -8.69 2.93
C ARG A 50 -15.66 -9.78 3.57
N TYR A 51 -16.51 -9.37 4.49
CA TYR A 51 -17.51 -10.18 5.14
C TYR A 51 -18.91 -9.72 4.73
N GLU A 52 -19.69 -10.63 4.17
CA GLU A 52 -21.03 -10.40 3.67
C GLU A 52 -22.00 -11.30 4.44
N TRP A 53 -22.97 -10.69 5.08
CA TRP A 53 -24.11 -11.37 5.66
C TRP A 53 -25.30 -11.30 4.70
N ASP A 54 -26.43 -11.87 5.05
CA ASP A 54 -27.67 -11.82 4.24
C ASP A 54 -28.24 -10.39 4.16
N SER A 55 -27.50 -9.53 3.50
CA SER A 55 -27.82 -8.10 3.30
C SER A 55 -27.00 -7.55 2.12
N PRO A 56 -27.52 -6.56 1.38
CA PRO A 56 -26.72 -5.84 0.37
C PRO A 56 -25.58 -5.03 0.98
N VAL A 57 -25.64 -4.72 2.27
CA VAL A 57 -24.57 -4.04 3.00
C VAL A 57 -23.62 -5.08 3.59
N SER A 58 -22.34 -4.83 3.54
CA SER A 58 -21.27 -5.69 4.05
C SER A 58 -20.12 -4.85 4.61
N VAL A 59 -19.16 -5.50 5.26
CA VAL A 59 -17.94 -4.84 5.78
C VAL A 59 -16.73 -5.32 5.01
N ILE A 60 -15.85 -4.39 4.66
CA ILE A 60 -14.58 -4.67 4.00
C ILE A 60 -13.44 -4.03 4.78
N GLY A 61 -12.37 -4.81 5.00
CA GLY A 61 -11.10 -4.34 5.54
C GLY A 61 -10.02 -4.38 4.48
N SER A 62 -9.07 -3.46 4.54
CA SER A 62 -7.94 -3.39 3.62
C SER A 62 -6.64 -3.13 4.36
N PHE A 63 -5.60 -3.85 3.95
CA PHE A 63 -4.22 -3.63 4.37
C PHE A 63 -3.37 -3.40 3.13
N THR A 64 -2.59 -2.30 3.10
CA THR A 64 -1.68 -1.98 2.01
C THR A 64 -0.27 -1.82 2.54
N TYR A 65 0.68 -2.43 1.85
CA TYR A 65 2.12 -2.20 2.04
C TYR A 65 2.73 -1.75 0.73
N MET A 66 3.40 -0.60 0.75
CA MET A 66 4.14 -0.09 -0.40
C MET A 66 5.51 0.41 0.03
N SER A 67 6.47 0.37 -0.87
CA SER A 67 7.80 0.95 -0.67
C SER A 67 8.33 1.55 -1.95
N GLY A 68 9.18 2.55 -1.78
CA GLY A 68 9.90 3.18 -2.87
C GLY A 68 11.25 3.71 -2.40
N LYS A 69 12.15 3.85 -3.34
CA LYS A 69 13.48 4.42 -3.14
C LYS A 69 13.67 5.52 -4.15
N ASP A 70 14.20 6.64 -3.69
CA ASP A 70 14.54 7.79 -4.50
C ASP A 70 16.02 8.11 -4.27
N ASP A 71 16.80 8.08 -5.33
CA ASP A 71 18.23 8.36 -5.31
C ASP A 71 18.48 9.51 -6.28
N TYR A 72 19.06 10.60 -5.80
CA TYR A 72 19.51 11.67 -6.67
C TYR A 72 20.86 12.22 -6.23
N SER A 73 21.70 12.47 -7.23
CA SER A 73 23.02 13.04 -7.03
C SER A 73 23.13 14.33 -7.81
N TYR A 74 23.79 15.31 -7.23
CA TYR A 74 24.11 16.55 -7.92
C TYR A 74 25.54 17.02 -7.63
N LEU A 75 26.10 17.77 -8.58
CA LEU A 75 27.41 18.39 -8.46
C LEU A 75 27.26 19.79 -7.89
N LEU A 76 27.97 20.06 -6.80
CA LEU A 76 28.15 21.42 -6.26
C LEU A 76 29.60 21.84 -6.44
N ALA A 77 29.87 22.69 -7.44
CA ALA A 77 31.21 23.02 -7.89
C ALA A 77 31.96 21.78 -8.42
N ARG A 78 32.85 21.18 -7.63
CA ARG A 78 33.56 19.92 -7.96
C ARG A 78 33.19 18.78 -7.03
N ASP A 79 32.33 19.02 -6.06
CA ASP A 79 31.93 18.04 -5.04
C ASP A 79 30.67 17.29 -5.49
N ILE A 80 30.55 16.04 -5.09
CA ILE A 80 29.35 15.22 -5.34
C ILE A 80 28.56 15.12 -4.06
N ILE A 81 27.26 15.39 -4.15
CA ILE A 81 26.30 15.16 -3.08
C ILE A 81 25.33 14.07 -3.53
N ASN A 82 25.36 12.95 -2.81
CA ASN A 82 24.46 11.81 -3.03
C ASN A 82 23.38 11.82 -1.96
N ASN A 83 22.13 11.84 -2.38
CA ASN A 83 20.98 11.76 -1.51
C ASN A 83 20.20 10.49 -1.81
N GLU A 84 19.80 9.81 -0.77
CA GLU A 84 18.96 8.61 -0.81
C GLU A 84 17.78 8.82 0.13
N ALA A 85 16.58 8.54 -0.35
CA ALA A 85 15.37 8.51 0.45
C ALA A 85 14.63 7.18 0.22
N LYS A 86 14.32 6.48 1.30
CA LYS A 86 13.49 5.27 1.29
C LYS A 86 12.19 5.56 2.00
N ILE A 87 11.09 5.29 1.32
CA ILE A 87 9.75 5.44 1.86
C ILE A 87 9.13 4.07 2.00
N LYS A 88 8.56 3.80 3.18
CA LYS A 88 7.71 2.63 3.44
C LYS A 88 6.37 3.11 3.93
N TYR A 89 5.34 2.64 3.29
CA TYR A 89 3.96 2.97 3.56
C TYR A 89 3.20 1.72 4.02
N TYR A 90 2.48 1.84 5.12
CA TYR A 90 1.59 0.82 5.65
C TYR A 90 0.24 1.47 5.89
N SER A 91 -0.85 0.89 5.41
CA SER A 91 -2.19 1.34 5.78
C SER A 91 -3.05 0.20 6.29
N LEU A 92 -3.96 0.53 7.18
CA LEU A 92 -5.01 -0.34 7.66
C LEU A 92 -6.32 0.45 7.69
N SER A 93 -7.33 -0.08 7.03
CA SER A 93 -8.61 0.59 6.88
C SER A 93 -9.78 -0.39 6.88
N VAL A 94 -10.94 0.12 7.19
CA VAL A 94 -12.20 -0.63 7.21
C VAL A 94 -13.33 0.29 6.75
N GLY A 95 -14.38 -0.30 6.21
CA GLY A 95 -15.55 0.46 5.84
C GLY A 95 -16.70 -0.39 5.30
N PRO A 96 -17.83 0.25 5.00
CA PRO A 96 -18.97 -0.42 4.40
C PRO A 96 -18.75 -0.69 2.92
N ALA A 97 -19.32 -1.79 2.45
CA ALA A 97 -19.50 -2.08 1.04
C ALA A 97 -20.98 -2.32 0.76
N TYR A 98 -21.44 -1.91 -0.40
CA TYR A 98 -22.80 -2.09 -0.86
C TYR A 98 -22.82 -2.87 -2.17
N ARG A 99 -23.61 -3.93 -2.20
CA ARG A 99 -23.83 -4.78 -3.39
C ARG A 99 -25.03 -4.28 -4.17
N PHE A 100 -24.81 -3.76 -5.36
CA PHE A 100 -25.87 -3.28 -6.26
C PHE A 100 -26.59 -4.43 -6.96
N ASN A 101 -25.83 -5.46 -7.32
CA ASN A 101 -26.31 -6.68 -7.98
C ASN A 101 -25.31 -7.81 -7.77
N GLU A 102 -25.54 -8.97 -8.37
CA GLU A 102 -24.69 -10.16 -8.25
C GLU A 102 -23.25 -9.91 -8.71
N PHE A 103 -23.03 -8.93 -9.60
CA PHE A 103 -21.74 -8.68 -10.24
C PHE A 103 -20.97 -7.51 -9.66
N ILE A 104 -21.66 -6.49 -9.12
CA ILE A 104 -21.02 -5.20 -8.80
C ILE A 104 -21.33 -4.77 -7.37
N SER A 105 -20.28 -4.41 -6.67
CA SER A 105 -20.33 -3.76 -5.36
C SER A 105 -19.42 -2.54 -5.34
N ALA A 106 -19.77 -1.52 -4.58
CA ALA A 106 -18.88 -0.41 -4.28
C ALA A 106 -18.64 -0.33 -2.77
N TYR A 107 -17.51 0.26 -2.38
CA TYR A 107 -17.14 0.42 -0.98
C TYR A 107 -16.44 1.74 -0.72
N GLY A 108 -16.50 2.17 0.54
CA GLY A 108 -15.72 3.27 1.08
C GLY A 108 -14.92 2.81 2.28
N LEU A 109 -13.71 3.33 2.44
CA LEU A 109 -12.76 2.94 3.48
C LEU A 109 -12.30 4.17 4.24
N LEU A 110 -12.15 4.01 5.55
CA LEU A 110 -11.47 4.96 6.43
C LEU A 110 -10.50 4.20 7.33
N GLY A 111 -9.37 4.80 7.60
CA GLY A 111 -8.35 4.17 8.41
C GLY A 111 -7.16 5.06 8.69
N PHE A 112 -6.05 4.42 8.97
CA PHE A 112 -4.79 5.08 9.28
C PHE A 112 -3.69 4.50 8.40
N ASN A 113 -2.75 5.36 8.05
CA ASN A 113 -1.49 4.92 7.45
C ASN A 113 -0.31 5.34 8.32
N ARG A 114 0.76 4.56 8.25
CA ARG A 114 2.05 4.86 8.84
C ARG A 114 3.10 4.91 7.76
N ASN A 115 3.76 6.05 7.68
CA ASN A 115 4.87 6.28 6.78
C ASN A 115 6.19 6.23 7.56
N LYS A 116 7.15 5.48 7.03
CA LYS A 116 8.54 5.51 7.46
C LYS A 116 9.37 6.08 6.32
N VAL A 117 10.12 7.14 6.61
CA VAL A 117 11.03 7.78 5.67
C VAL A 117 12.43 7.70 6.26
N ASP A 118 13.30 6.94 5.62
CA ASP A 118 14.73 6.88 5.93
C ASP A 118 15.46 7.70 4.88
N TYR A 119 16.23 8.71 5.28
CA TYR A 119 17.00 9.55 4.38
C TYR A 119 18.48 9.55 4.76
N SER A 120 19.33 9.60 3.74
CA SER A 120 20.76 9.78 3.91
C SER A 120 21.33 10.71 2.86
N SER A 121 22.28 11.53 3.26
CA SER A 121 23.03 12.43 2.39
C SER A 121 24.52 12.23 2.63
N GLN A 122 25.29 12.08 1.55
CA GLN A 122 26.74 11.89 1.58
C GLN A 122 27.42 12.95 0.72
N TRP A 123 28.43 13.59 1.27
CA TRP A 123 29.23 14.60 0.57
C TRP A 123 30.62 14.04 0.23
N TYR A 124 31.00 14.17 -1.03
CA TYR A 124 32.30 13.76 -1.52
C TYR A 124 33.00 14.98 -2.08
N ASN A 125 34.13 15.37 -1.46
CA ASN A 125 34.97 16.46 -1.92
C ASN A 125 35.97 15.95 -2.97
N TYR A 126 36.22 16.78 -4.01
CA TYR A 126 37.22 16.50 -5.01
C TYR A 126 38.58 17.01 -4.60
N GLN A 127 39.53 16.10 -4.31
CA GLN A 127 40.93 16.41 -3.98
C GLN A 127 41.89 15.58 -4.89
N GLY A 128 41.64 15.61 -6.24
CA GLY A 128 42.32 14.72 -7.17
C GLY A 128 41.63 13.34 -7.32
N SER A 129 40.85 12.94 -6.29
CA SER A 129 39.88 11.85 -6.27
C SER A 129 38.70 12.26 -5.35
N TYR A 130 37.58 11.57 -5.47
CA TYR A 130 36.43 11.83 -4.61
C TYR A 130 36.62 11.16 -3.25
N VAL A 131 36.68 11.97 -2.19
CA VAL A 131 36.86 11.53 -0.81
C VAL A 131 35.60 11.89 -0.02
N LEU A 132 35.07 10.95 0.74
CA LEU A 132 33.92 11.18 1.61
C LEU A 132 34.27 12.22 2.67
N ALA A 133 33.65 13.39 2.60
CA ALA A 133 33.88 14.53 3.50
C ALA A 133 32.88 14.54 4.67
N GLY A 134 31.70 13.97 4.48
CA GLY A 134 30.68 13.89 5.53
C GLY A 134 29.48 13.07 5.12
N SER A 135 28.72 12.60 6.11
CA SER A 135 27.45 11.95 5.90
C SER A 135 26.45 12.37 6.97
N GLN A 136 25.20 12.52 6.57
CA GLN A 136 24.08 12.77 7.46
C GLN A 136 22.97 11.78 7.12
N SER A 137 22.35 11.18 8.13
CA SER A 137 21.21 10.30 7.98
C SER A 137 20.16 10.60 9.05
N GLY A 138 18.92 10.31 8.74
CA GLY A 138 17.83 10.43 9.68
C GLY A 138 16.66 9.55 9.28
N ASN A 139 15.73 9.39 10.21
CA ASN A 139 14.49 8.68 9.95
C ASN A 139 13.31 9.47 10.53
N GLU A 140 12.19 9.43 9.85
CA GLU A 140 10.93 9.97 10.32
C GLU A 140 9.84 8.91 10.24
N ASN A 141 8.98 8.88 11.27
CA ASN A 141 7.81 8.04 11.31
C ASN A 141 6.59 8.91 11.55
N LYS A 142 5.62 8.87 10.64
CA LYS A 142 4.39 9.64 10.75
C LYS A 142 3.19 8.74 10.53
N THR A 143 2.16 8.95 11.35
CA THR A 143 0.84 8.32 11.19
C THR A 143 -0.14 9.39 10.76
N SER A 144 -0.96 9.08 9.77
CA SER A 144 -1.97 9.99 9.22
C SER A 144 -3.28 9.24 8.97
N LEU A 145 -4.36 9.98 8.83
CA LEU A 145 -5.62 9.43 8.34
C LEU A 145 -5.47 9.02 6.87
N MET A 146 -6.11 7.92 6.52
CA MET A 146 -6.29 7.50 5.15
C MET A 146 -7.77 7.30 4.84
N TYR A 147 -8.13 7.53 3.59
CA TYR A 147 -9.45 7.26 3.04
C TYR A 147 -9.30 6.50 1.72
N GLY A 148 -10.32 5.76 1.37
CA GLY A 148 -10.32 5.01 0.13
C GLY A 148 -11.74 4.76 -0.36
N ALA A 149 -11.83 4.41 -1.63
CA ALA A 149 -13.06 3.94 -2.24
C ALA A 149 -12.72 2.99 -3.38
N GLY A 150 -13.66 2.12 -3.72
CA GLY A 150 -13.43 1.22 -4.84
C GLY A 150 -14.68 0.46 -5.26
N VAL A 151 -14.46 -0.35 -6.27
CA VAL A 151 -15.49 -1.22 -6.87
C VAL A 151 -14.95 -2.65 -6.89
N GLN A 152 -15.78 -3.57 -6.46
CA GLN A 152 -15.53 -5.01 -6.56
C GLN A 152 -16.50 -5.61 -7.58
N ILE A 153 -15.94 -6.33 -8.54
CA ILE A 153 -16.66 -7.00 -9.62
C ILE A 153 -16.52 -8.50 -9.41
N ASN A 154 -17.63 -9.21 -9.44
CA ASN A 154 -17.69 -10.66 -9.37
C ASN A 154 -18.12 -11.24 -10.73
N PRO A 155 -17.19 -11.54 -11.65
CA PRO A 155 -17.54 -12.08 -12.98
C PRO A 155 -18.23 -13.43 -12.89
N ILE A 156 -17.90 -14.21 -11.85
CA ILE A 156 -18.55 -15.45 -11.42
C ILE A 156 -18.62 -15.45 -9.89
N GLU A 157 -19.44 -16.32 -9.32
CA GLU A 157 -19.76 -16.34 -7.88
C GLU A 157 -18.52 -16.36 -6.97
N ASN A 158 -17.50 -17.12 -7.34
CA ASN A 158 -16.31 -17.35 -6.51
C ASN A 158 -15.12 -16.45 -6.85
N VAL A 159 -15.21 -15.60 -7.87
CA VAL A 159 -14.10 -14.72 -8.27
C VAL A 159 -14.47 -13.26 -8.03
N ALA A 160 -13.56 -12.53 -7.44
CA ALA A 160 -13.68 -11.10 -7.24
C ALA A 160 -12.50 -10.40 -7.92
N VAL A 161 -12.79 -9.35 -8.67
CA VAL A 161 -11.82 -8.37 -9.19
C VAL A 161 -12.10 -7.06 -8.50
N ASP A 162 -11.10 -6.48 -7.89
CA ASP A 162 -11.22 -5.27 -7.10
C ASP A 162 -10.37 -4.15 -7.70
N ILE A 163 -10.94 -2.97 -7.83
CA ILE A 163 -10.26 -1.75 -8.26
C ILE A 163 -10.53 -0.68 -7.22
N GLY A 164 -9.48 -0.23 -6.55
CA GLY A 164 -9.59 0.73 -5.47
C GLY A 164 -8.67 1.92 -5.61
N TYR A 165 -9.06 2.99 -4.97
CA TYR A 165 -8.29 4.21 -4.75
C TYR A 165 -8.04 4.39 -3.27
N GLU A 166 -6.85 4.88 -2.94
CA GLU A 166 -6.42 5.18 -1.57
C GLU A 166 -5.74 6.54 -1.54
N GLY A 167 -6.18 7.40 -0.62
CA GLY A 167 -5.62 8.73 -0.42
C GLY A 167 -5.23 8.96 1.04
N SER A 168 -4.12 9.67 1.26
CA SER A 168 -3.66 10.09 2.58
C SER A 168 -2.72 11.29 2.50
N ARG A 169 -2.25 11.75 3.65
CA ARG A 169 -1.27 12.82 3.75
C ARG A 169 -0.03 12.38 4.51
N LEU A 170 1.11 12.83 4.05
CA LEU A 170 2.40 12.65 4.68
C LEU A 170 2.96 14.02 5.08
N ASN A 171 3.20 14.23 6.37
CA ASN A 171 3.84 15.45 6.86
C ASN A 171 5.33 15.16 7.10
N ILE A 172 6.20 15.79 6.31
CA ILE A 172 7.66 15.72 6.44
C ILE A 172 8.20 17.13 6.64
N ALA A 173 9.03 17.33 7.65
CA ALA A 173 9.68 18.60 7.94
C ALA A 173 8.72 19.81 7.97
N GLY A 174 7.50 19.63 8.46
CA GLY A 174 6.47 20.67 8.53
C GLY A 174 5.73 20.95 7.22
N GLN A 175 6.04 20.23 6.15
CA GLN A 175 5.32 20.29 4.87
C GLN A 175 4.40 19.08 4.69
N SER A 176 3.21 19.31 4.16
CA SER A 176 2.24 18.28 3.86
C SER A 176 2.36 17.83 2.41
N HIS A 177 2.53 16.54 2.19
CA HIS A 177 2.57 15.91 0.88
C HIS A 177 1.38 14.97 0.74
N ASP A 178 0.62 15.12 -0.31
CA ASP A 178 -0.48 14.21 -0.60
C ASP A 178 0.07 12.89 -1.19
N ILE A 179 -0.48 11.79 -0.70
CA ILE A 179 -0.23 10.43 -1.22
C ILE A 179 -1.53 9.96 -1.84
N ASN A 180 -1.50 9.69 -3.13
CA ASN A 180 -2.64 9.24 -3.89
C ASN A 180 -2.26 8.02 -4.72
N GLY A 181 -3.05 6.97 -4.63
CA GLY A 181 -2.76 5.73 -5.33
C GLY A 181 -3.99 4.95 -5.71
N PHE A 182 -3.74 3.94 -6.48
CA PHE A 182 -4.72 2.95 -6.87
C PHE A 182 -4.20 1.55 -6.56
N ASN A 183 -5.13 0.62 -6.44
CA ASN A 183 -4.83 -0.80 -6.32
C ASN A 183 -5.78 -1.60 -7.22
N ILE A 184 -5.26 -2.72 -7.68
CA ILE A 184 -6.04 -3.73 -8.39
C ILE A 184 -5.75 -5.08 -7.76
N ALA A 185 -6.80 -5.83 -7.47
CA ALA A 185 -6.68 -7.12 -6.79
C ALA A 185 -7.58 -8.17 -7.42
N ILE A 186 -7.20 -9.41 -7.25
CA ILE A 186 -8.03 -10.57 -7.54
C ILE A 186 -8.31 -11.31 -6.22
N GLY A 187 -9.51 -11.81 -6.08
CA GLY A 187 -9.96 -12.46 -4.86
C GLY A 187 -10.78 -13.71 -5.12
N TYR A 188 -10.92 -14.48 -4.07
CA TYR A 188 -11.77 -15.64 -4.01
C TYR A 188 -12.87 -15.43 -2.97
N ARG A 189 -14.11 -15.71 -3.37
CA ARG A 189 -15.33 -15.62 -2.56
C ARG A 189 -15.83 -17.02 -2.24
N PHE A 190 -16.07 -17.29 -0.97
CA PHE A 190 -16.49 -18.59 -0.44
C PHE A 190 -17.47 -18.45 0.70
#